data_11d294a3dfb8d86dae94a8aa022cf394
#
_entry.id   11d294a3dfb8d86dae94a8aa022cf394
#
_cell.length_a   1.000
_cell.length_b   1.000
_cell.length_c   1.000
_cell.angle_alpha   90.00
_cell.angle_beta   90.00
_cell.angle_gamma   90.00
#
_symmetry.space_group_name_H-M   'P 1'
#
loop_
_entity.id
_entity.type
_entity.pdbx_description
1 polymer ?
#
loop_
_entity_poly.entity_id
_entity_poly.type
_entity_poly.pdbx_seq_one_letter_code
_entity_poly.pdbx_strand_id
1 'polypeptide(L)'
;KKTQVEQEEAGRVNTNNEFWPLKIVELMPIGNDSAIVVWKWHLWDHLIQDVNPNLDNYGDISSNPQLLDINLVEINNPNNGDWLHTNAIDYNVQLDQIAFSSRFLDEIFIIDHSTTTFEASTHSGGNSGKGGDLLYRWGNPQNYDRGDEEDKLLNDQHGVNWIDDSYIGEGNLLIFNNNPSDPTGQDHSLGNSSIIEIIPPLLTGFNYEIDETN
;
A
#
# COMPACT_ATOMS: atom_id res chain seq x y z
N LYS A 1 11.72 -12.27 -2.12
CA LYS A 1 11.22 -13.29 -1.20
C LYS A 1 11.89 -13.13 0.15
N LYS A 2 11.15 -13.42 1.23
CA LYS A 2 11.65 -13.44 2.60
C LYS A 2 11.53 -14.84 3.18
N THR A 3 12.55 -15.26 3.90
CA THR A 3 12.61 -16.54 4.61
C THR A 3 11.76 -16.48 5.90
N GLN A 4 11.47 -17.64 6.50
CA GLN A 4 10.78 -17.69 7.80
C GLN A 4 11.54 -16.92 8.88
N VAL A 5 12.88 -17.04 8.91
CA VAL A 5 13.71 -16.30 9.88
C VAL A 5 13.58 -14.79 9.70
N GLU A 6 13.63 -14.28 8.45
CA GLU A 6 13.44 -12.85 8.20
C GLU A 6 12.03 -12.38 8.58
N GLN A 7 11.01 -13.22 8.43
CA GLN A 7 9.64 -12.91 8.84
C GLN A 7 9.54 -12.84 10.38
N GLU A 8 10.13 -13.79 11.10
CA GLU A 8 10.18 -13.79 12.57
C GLU A 8 10.96 -12.59 13.12
N GLU A 9 12.10 -12.26 12.51
CA GLU A 9 12.92 -11.07 12.84
C GLU A 9 12.16 -9.76 12.60
N ALA A 10 11.19 -9.74 11.67
CA ALA A 10 10.30 -8.61 11.44
C ALA A 10 9.02 -8.66 12.30
N GLY A 11 8.84 -9.65 13.16
CA GLY A 11 7.70 -9.76 14.09
C GLY A 11 6.45 -10.42 13.51
N ARG A 12 6.56 -11.15 12.38
CA ARG A 12 5.44 -11.91 11.84
C ARG A 12 5.23 -13.18 12.65
N VAL A 13 3.97 -13.39 13.11
CA VAL A 13 3.60 -14.58 13.92
C VAL A 13 3.27 -15.80 13.07
N ASN A 14 2.55 -15.64 11.97
CA ASN A 14 2.15 -16.71 11.07
C ASN A 14 3.11 -16.77 9.87
N THR A 15 4.32 -17.29 10.10
CA THR A 15 5.36 -17.36 9.07
C THR A 15 5.07 -18.42 8.03
N ASN A 16 5.54 -18.19 6.81
CA ASN A 16 5.37 -19.06 5.67
C ASN A 16 6.73 -19.47 5.07
N ASN A 17 6.78 -20.60 4.35
CA ASN A 17 8.00 -21.04 3.64
C ASN A 17 8.47 -20.01 2.61
N GLU A 18 7.53 -19.34 1.98
CA GLU A 18 7.77 -18.24 1.05
C GLU A 18 6.91 -17.03 1.44
N PHE A 19 7.49 -15.84 1.39
CA PHE A 19 6.81 -14.58 1.65
C PHE A 19 7.31 -13.54 0.63
N TRP A 20 6.37 -12.88 -0.06
CA TRP A 20 6.68 -11.96 -1.15
C TRP A 20 6.21 -10.53 -0.82
N PRO A 21 7.00 -9.77 -0.06
CA PRO A 21 6.68 -8.37 0.16
C PRO A 21 6.83 -7.57 -1.13
N LEU A 22 6.05 -6.51 -1.23
CA LEU A 22 6.04 -5.61 -2.37
C LEU A 22 7.39 -4.88 -2.50
N LYS A 23 7.81 -4.72 -3.75
CA LYS A 23 8.90 -3.85 -4.17
C LYS A 23 8.49 -3.10 -5.43
N ILE A 24 8.69 -1.81 -5.45
CA ILE A 24 8.53 -0.95 -6.63
C ILE A 24 9.92 -0.51 -7.09
N VAL A 25 10.15 -0.51 -8.39
CA VAL A 25 11.42 -0.08 -8.99
C VAL A 25 11.17 0.78 -10.22
N GLU A 26 11.95 1.85 -10.35
CA GLU A 26 12.06 2.61 -11.59
C GLU A 26 13.26 2.10 -12.39
N LEU A 27 13.05 1.87 -13.67
CA LEU A 27 14.06 1.39 -14.59
C LEU A 27 14.36 2.42 -15.67
N MET A 28 15.60 2.73 -15.86
CA MET A 28 16.08 3.49 -17.04
C MET A 28 16.54 2.52 -18.12
N PRO A 29 15.84 2.44 -19.27
CA PRO A 29 16.27 1.59 -20.38
C PRO A 29 17.63 2.01 -20.95
N ILE A 30 18.46 1.02 -21.30
CA ILE A 30 19.74 1.20 -21.96
C ILE A 30 19.74 0.37 -23.23
N GLY A 31 19.73 1.04 -24.38
CA GLY A 31 19.61 0.33 -25.66
C GLY A 31 18.27 -0.40 -25.78
N ASN A 32 18.28 -1.60 -26.41
CA ASN A 32 17.05 -2.35 -26.72
C ASN A 32 16.80 -3.54 -25.78
N ASP A 33 17.77 -3.90 -24.93
CA ASP A 33 17.79 -5.18 -24.22
C ASP A 33 18.27 -5.10 -22.76
N SER A 34 18.57 -3.89 -22.28
CA SER A 34 19.10 -3.67 -20.93
C SER A 34 18.38 -2.54 -20.22
N ALA A 35 18.45 -2.53 -18.90
CA ALA A 35 18.00 -1.42 -18.05
C ALA A 35 18.80 -1.38 -16.75
N ILE A 36 18.89 -0.19 -16.15
CA ILE A 36 19.41 -0.03 -14.78
C ILE A 36 18.31 0.44 -13.86
N VAL A 37 18.39 0.00 -12.60
CA VAL A 37 17.52 0.51 -11.55
C VAL A 37 18.02 1.89 -11.14
N VAL A 38 17.18 2.90 -11.28
CA VAL A 38 17.48 4.29 -10.90
C VAL A 38 16.85 4.68 -9.59
N TRP A 39 15.72 4.07 -9.25
CA TRP A 39 15.05 4.23 -7.96
C TRP A 39 14.40 2.92 -7.53
N LYS A 40 14.27 2.71 -6.22
CA LYS A 40 13.56 1.57 -5.64
C LYS A 40 13.00 1.90 -4.27
N TRP A 41 11.85 1.31 -3.99
CA TRP A 41 11.17 1.32 -2.71
C TRP A 41 10.79 -0.11 -2.31
N HIS A 42 10.87 -0.42 -1.03
CA HIS A 42 10.51 -1.72 -0.48
C HIS A 42 9.54 -1.54 0.68
N LEU A 43 8.36 -2.12 0.60
CA LEU A 43 7.43 -2.13 1.72
C LEU A 43 8.03 -2.73 3.00
N TRP A 44 9.02 -3.62 2.85
CA TRP A 44 9.70 -4.26 3.98
C TRP A 44 10.40 -3.28 4.92
N ASP A 45 10.72 -2.10 4.46
CA ASP A 45 11.39 -1.05 5.22
C ASP A 45 10.39 -0.18 6.01
N HIS A 46 9.06 -0.41 5.84
CA HIS A 46 7.96 0.40 6.38
C HIS A 46 6.91 -0.45 7.12
N LEU A 47 7.39 -1.42 7.89
CA LEU A 47 6.55 -2.36 8.63
C LEU A 47 6.46 -1.99 10.11
N ILE A 48 5.30 -2.29 10.71
CA ILE A 48 5.02 -2.19 12.14
C ILE A 48 4.45 -3.52 12.65
N GLN A 49 4.53 -3.74 13.94
CA GLN A 49 3.83 -4.82 14.66
C GLN A 49 3.67 -4.45 16.14
N ASP A 50 2.68 -5.02 16.80
CA ASP A 50 2.35 -4.79 18.21
C ASP A 50 2.55 -6.04 19.10
N VAL A 51 3.16 -7.10 18.57
CA VAL A 51 3.26 -8.43 19.22
C VAL A 51 4.52 -8.58 20.04
N ASN A 52 5.69 -8.18 19.50
CA ASN A 52 6.98 -8.36 20.15
C ASN A 52 7.67 -7.04 20.50
N PRO A 53 7.63 -6.60 21.77
CA PRO A 53 8.19 -5.32 22.20
C PRO A 53 9.73 -5.24 22.17
N ASN A 54 10.43 -6.32 21.82
CA ASN A 54 11.89 -6.33 21.73
C ASN A 54 12.40 -6.06 20.30
N LEU A 55 11.50 -5.89 19.32
CA LEU A 55 11.87 -5.57 17.95
C LEU A 55 11.75 -4.06 17.68
N ASP A 56 12.62 -3.54 16.82
CA ASP A 56 12.71 -2.10 16.55
C ASP A 56 11.43 -1.52 15.90
N ASN A 57 10.67 -2.36 15.18
CA ASN A 57 9.40 -1.98 14.55
C ASN A 57 8.17 -2.20 15.45
N TYR A 58 8.37 -2.38 16.76
CA TYR A 58 7.26 -2.47 17.71
C TYR A 58 6.60 -1.12 17.94
N GLY A 59 5.27 -1.07 17.85
CA GLY A 59 4.51 0.14 18.11
C GLY A 59 3.01 -0.06 18.08
N ASP A 60 2.29 0.97 18.48
CA ASP A 60 0.83 1.04 18.36
C ASP A 60 0.43 1.28 16.90
N ILE A 61 -0.32 0.37 16.32
CA ILE A 61 -0.66 0.37 14.90
C ILE A 61 -1.55 1.57 14.57
N SER A 62 -2.54 1.87 15.41
CA SER A 62 -3.48 2.96 15.18
C SER A 62 -2.82 4.35 15.22
N SER A 63 -1.74 4.48 15.98
CA SER A 63 -0.95 5.72 16.08
C SER A 63 0.05 5.85 14.93
N ASN A 64 0.28 4.81 14.15
CA ASN A 64 1.27 4.76 13.06
C ASN A 64 0.67 4.28 11.74
N PRO A 65 -0.42 4.89 11.24
CA PRO A 65 -1.10 4.43 10.03
C PRO A 65 -0.24 4.55 8.75
N GLN A 66 0.86 5.31 8.81
CA GLN A 66 1.84 5.42 7.72
C GLN A 66 2.72 4.16 7.55
N LEU A 67 2.64 3.20 8.47
CA LEU A 67 3.34 1.92 8.41
C LEU A 67 2.34 0.78 8.20
N LEU A 68 2.81 -0.33 7.64
CA LEU A 68 1.96 -1.50 7.41
C LEU A 68 2.20 -2.56 8.48
N ASP A 69 1.12 -3.03 9.12
CA ASP A 69 1.22 -4.17 10.03
C ASP A 69 1.63 -5.44 9.27
N ILE A 70 2.76 -6.03 9.69
CA ILE A 70 3.27 -7.27 9.07
C ILE A 70 2.37 -8.48 9.33
N ASN A 71 1.48 -8.40 10.31
CA ASN A 71 0.59 -9.49 10.70
C ASN A 71 -0.76 -9.48 9.99
N LEU A 72 -1.03 -8.46 9.16
CA LEU A 72 -2.19 -8.48 8.27
C LEU A 72 -2.12 -9.66 7.30
N VAL A 73 -3.28 -10.22 6.99
CA VAL A 73 -3.50 -11.32 6.05
C VAL A 73 -2.72 -12.60 6.39
N GLU A 74 -3.45 -13.62 6.76
CA GLU A 74 -2.91 -14.97 6.90
C GLU A 74 -2.74 -15.62 5.53
N ILE A 75 -1.54 -16.11 5.25
CA ILE A 75 -1.28 -16.90 4.05
C ILE A 75 -1.52 -18.38 4.39
N ASN A 76 -2.68 -18.90 4.02
CA ASN A 76 -3.08 -20.27 4.32
C ASN A 76 -2.40 -21.34 3.45
N ASN A 77 -1.72 -20.94 2.37
CA ASN A 77 -0.99 -21.87 1.51
C ASN A 77 0.51 -21.71 1.72
N PRO A 78 1.21 -22.68 2.34
CA PRO A 78 2.63 -22.58 2.64
C PRO A 78 3.55 -22.49 1.41
N ASN A 79 3.02 -22.77 0.22
CA ASN A 79 3.75 -22.71 -1.05
C ASN A 79 3.38 -21.48 -1.88
N ASN A 80 2.53 -20.60 -1.36
CA ASN A 80 2.17 -19.33 -1.99
C ASN A 80 2.56 -18.18 -1.06
N GLY A 81 3.54 -17.41 -1.43
CA GLY A 81 4.02 -16.27 -0.66
C GLY A 81 3.36 -14.93 -1.00
N ASP A 82 2.31 -14.95 -1.82
CA ASP A 82 1.56 -13.75 -2.22
C ASP A 82 0.79 -13.17 -1.03
N TRP A 83 1.36 -12.13 -0.45
CA TRP A 83 0.83 -11.52 0.77
C TRP A 83 -0.17 -10.40 0.47
N LEU A 84 0.11 -9.56 -0.51
CA LEU A 84 -0.66 -8.33 -0.76
C LEU A 84 -1.50 -8.40 -2.03
N HIS A 85 -1.13 -9.24 -2.97
CA HIS A 85 -1.71 -9.30 -4.30
C HIS A 85 -1.85 -7.92 -4.93
N THR A 86 -0.73 -7.18 -4.96
CA THR A 86 -0.69 -5.85 -5.57
C THR A 86 -0.93 -5.95 -7.07
N ASN A 87 -1.91 -5.21 -7.58
CA ASN A 87 -2.45 -5.40 -8.93
C ASN A 87 -2.49 -4.16 -9.81
N ALA A 88 -2.18 -2.99 -9.25
CA ALA A 88 -2.13 -1.74 -10.00
C ALA A 88 -1.06 -0.82 -9.44
N ILE A 89 -0.52 0.02 -10.33
CA ILE A 89 0.42 1.09 -10.02
C ILE A 89 0.18 2.25 -11.00
N ASP A 90 0.19 3.47 -10.51
CA ASP A 90 0.12 4.68 -11.32
C ASP A 90 1.04 5.78 -10.76
N TYR A 91 1.52 6.66 -11.61
CA TYR A 91 2.47 7.70 -11.27
C TYR A 91 1.94 9.09 -11.59
N ASN A 92 1.90 9.94 -10.58
CA ASN A 92 1.53 11.35 -10.72
C ASN A 92 2.79 12.21 -10.87
N VAL A 93 3.01 12.74 -12.07
CA VAL A 93 4.21 13.52 -12.41
C VAL A 93 4.24 14.89 -11.71
N GLN A 94 3.10 15.52 -11.41
CA GLN A 94 3.01 16.83 -10.75
C GLN A 94 3.35 16.75 -9.28
N LEU A 95 2.90 15.67 -8.63
CA LEU A 95 3.14 15.42 -7.20
C LEU A 95 4.43 14.64 -6.96
N ASP A 96 4.99 14.00 -8.00
CA ASP A 96 6.08 13.02 -7.92
C ASP A 96 5.76 11.90 -6.91
N GLN A 97 4.56 11.32 -7.07
CA GLN A 97 4.01 10.30 -6.17
C GLN A 97 3.54 9.07 -6.95
N ILE A 98 3.58 7.92 -6.30
CA ILE A 98 3.09 6.65 -6.85
C ILE A 98 1.89 6.19 -6.03
N ALA A 99 0.76 5.90 -6.72
CA ALA A 99 -0.36 5.16 -6.15
C ALA A 99 -0.26 3.68 -6.51
N PHE A 100 -0.64 2.80 -5.59
CA PHE A 100 -0.78 1.38 -5.87
C PHE A 100 -1.94 0.75 -5.10
N SER A 101 -2.42 -0.40 -5.58
CA SER A 101 -3.57 -1.10 -5.02
C SER A 101 -3.18 -2.49 -4.53
N SER A 102 -3.67 -2.89 -3.36
CA SER A 102 -3.51 -4.22 -2.77
C SER A 102 -4.87 -4.90 -2.62
N ARG A 103 -5.09 -5.97 -3.40
CA ARG A 103 -6.34 -6.72 -3.38
C ARG A 103 -6.64 -7.36 -2.03
N PHE A 104 -5.63 -7.98 -1.39
CA PHE A 104 -5.85 -8.73 -0.14
C PHE A 104 -6.01 -7.85 1.08
N LEU A 105 -5.64 -6.57 0.98
CA LEU A 105 -5.87 -5.59 2.03
C LEU A 105 -7.15 -4.79 1.82
N ASP A 106 -7.74 -4.85 0.62
CA ASP A 106 -8.86 -3.99 0.24
C ASP A 106 -8.52 -2.50 0.42
N GLU A 107 -7.29 -2.13 0.03
CA GLU A 107 -6.77 -0.76 0.17
C GLU A 107 -6.01 -0.30 -1.06
N ILE A 108 -6.01 1.03 -1.24
CA ILE A 108 -5.05 1.73 -2.10
C ILE A 108 -4.09 2.54 -1.25
N PHE A 109 -2.91 2.82 -1.79
CA PHE A 109 -1.83 3.52 -1.11
C PHE A 109 -1.20 4.57 -2.00
N ILE A 110 -0.64 5.62 -1.38
CA ILE A 110 0.23 6.60 -2.05
C ILE A 110 1.56 6.66 -1.31
N ILE A 111 2.66 6.73 -2.06
CA ILE A 111 4.03 6.92 -1.56
C ILE A 111 4.75 8.05 -2.28
N ASP A 112 5.77 8.61 -1.65
CA ASP A 112 6.62 9.66 -2.20
C ASP A 112 7.71 9.07 -3.11
N HIS A 113 7.64 9.39 -4.41
CA HIS A 113 8.66 8.99 -5.37
C HIS A 113 9.80 10.02 -5.48
N SER A 114 9.63 11.25 -5.00
CA SER A 114 10.63 12.31 -5.03
C SER A 114 11.87 12.02 -4.17
N THR A 115 11.82 10.92 -3.42
CA THR A 115 12.91 10.43 -2.57
C THR A 115 14.08 9.89 -3.39
N THR A 116 15.29 9.96 -2.84
CA THR A 116 16.38 9.07 -3.28
C THR A 116 16.07 7.63 -2.85
N THR A 117 16.70 6.63 -3.47
CA THR A 117 16.56 5.23 -3.02
C THR A 117 16.91 5.03 -1.53
N PHE A 118 17.82 5.84 -0.98
CA PHE A 118 18.17 5.80 0.44
C PHE A 118 17.04 6.38 1.30
N GLU A 119 16.51 7.54 0.96
CA GLU A 119 15.38 8.13 1.68
C GLU A 119 14.13 7.25 1.60
N ALA A 120 13.89 6.62 0.43
CA ALA A 120 12.80 5.65 0.23
C ALA A 120 12.90 4.40 1.12
N SER A 121 14.02 4.16 1.80
CA SER A 121 14.19 3.09 2.80
C SER A 121 14.15 3.60 4.24
N THR A 122 13.81 4.87 4.46
CA THR A 122 13.77 5.51 5.78
C THR A 122 12.43 6.22 5.98
N HIS A 123 12.23 6.76 7.18
CA HIS A 123 11.02 7.50 7.59
C HIS A 123 11.16 9.02 7.43
N SER A 124 12.10 9.49 6.60
CA SER A 124 12.34 10.92 6.37
C SER A 124 12.98 11.18 5.02
N GLY A 125 12.71 12.35 4.42
CA GLY A 125 13.21 12.75 3.11
C GLY A 125 12.10 12.87 2.08
N GLY A 126 12.48 13.19 0.84
CA GLY A 126 11.54 13.51 -0.24
C GLY A 126 10.79 14.83 -0.02
N ASN A 127 9.87 15.15 -0.93
CA ASN A 127 9.06 16.37 -0.88
C ASN A 127 8.07 16.35 0.30
N SER A 128 7.62 15.17 0.69
CA SER A 128 6.72 14.98 1.84
C SER A 128 7.43 15.10 3.19
N GLY A 129 8.76 14.89 3.22
CA GLY A 129 9.54 14.79 4.44
C GLY A 129 9.39 13.46 5.19
N LYS A 130 8.62 12.49 4.64
CA LYS A 130 8.29 11.21 5.29
C LYS A 130 9.09 10.01 4.74
N GLY A 131 10.04 10.25 3.83
CA GLY A 131 10.81 9.20 3.21
C GLY A 131 9.90 8.24 2.41
N GLY A 132 10.03 6.94 2.63
CA GLY A 132 9.22 5.93 1.95
C GLY A 132 7.97 5.48 2.71
N ASP A 133 7.59 6.14 3.81
CA ASP A 133 6.35 5.82 4.52
C ASP A 133 5.11 6.06 3.65
N LEU A 134 4.04 5.35 3.94
CA LEU A 134 2.75 5.55 3.27
C LEU A 134 2.26 6.98 3.52
N LEU A 135 2.07 7.75 2.47
CA LEU A 135 1.52 9.10 2.56
C LEU A 135 0.01 9.08 2.74
N TYR A 136 -0.64 8.12 2.09
CA TYR A 136 -2.07 7.93 2.13
C TYR A 136 -2.40 6.44 2.01
N ARG A 137 -3.50 6.06 2.64
CA ARG A 137 -4.14 4.76 2.51
C ARG A 137 -5.64 4.93 2.65
N TRP A 138 -6.41 4.13 1.88
CA TRP A 138 -7.86 4.24 1.84
C TRP A 138 -8.49 2.93 1.41
N GLY A 139 -9.64 2.58 2.00
CA GLY A 139 -10.49 1.45 1.62
C GLY A 139 -10.84 0.52 2.75
N ASN A 140 -9.91 0.22 3.66
CA ASN A 140 -10.18 -0.64 4.83
C ASN A 140 -9.42 -0.16 6.08
N PRO A 141 -9.99 0.74 6.86
CA PRO A 141 -9.31 1.31 8.03
C PRO A 141 -9.06 0.30 9.16
N GLN A 142 -9.73 -0.85 9.18
CA GLN A 142 -9.47 -1.90 10.16
C GLN A 142 -8.03 -2.45 10.07
N ASN A 143 -7.39 -2.36 8.89
CA ASN A 143 -6.00 -2.81 8.70
C ASN A 143 -4.96 -1.97 9.48
N TYR A 144 -5.37 -0.86 10.06
CA TYR A 144 -4.53 -0.01 10.91
C TYR A 144 -5.23 0.37 12.21
N ASP A 145 -6.05 -0.54 12.72
CA ASP A 145 -6.77 -0.45 13.99
C ASP A 145 -7.61 0.82 14.14
N ARG A 146 -8.21 1.28 13.03
CA ARG A 146 -9.17 2.37 12.97
C ARG A 146 -10.45 1.94 12.27
N GLY A 147 -11.54 2.64 12.55
CA GLY A 147 -12.83 2.30 11.96
C GLY A 147 -13.35 0.91 12.33
N ASP A 148 -14.43 0.51 11.66
CA ASP A 148 -15.06 -0.80 11.82
C ASP A 148 -15.46 -1.42 10.47
N GLU A 149 -16.23 -2.51 10.47
CA GLU A 149 -16.65 -3.22 9.25
C GLU A 149 -17.49 -2.33 8.31
N GLU A 150 -18.24 -1.35 8.86
CA GLU A 150 -19.07 -0.44 8.06
C GLU A 150 -18.23 0.61 7.34
N ASP A 151 -16.98 0.86 7.80
CA ASP A 151 -16.03 1.80 7.19
C ASP A 151 -15.22 1.16 6.05
N LYS A 152 -15.33 -0.15 5.87
CA LYS A 152 -14.69 -0.86 4.75
C LYS A 152 -15.42 -0.55 3.44
N LEU A 153 -14.76 0.14 2.52
CA LEU A 153 -15.34 0.62 1.27
C LEU A 153 -14.90 -0.16 0.03
N LEU A 154 -13.75 -0.81 0.08
CA LEU A 154 -13.21 -1.60 -1.02
C LEU A 154 -13.34 -3.10 -0.72
N ASN A 155 -13.51 -3.88 -1.80
CA ASN A 155 -13.49 -5.32 -1.74
C ASN A 155 -12.99 -5.91 -3.06
N ASP A 156 -11.88 -6.66 -2.99
CA ASP A 156 -11.23 -7.27 -4.17
C ASP A 156 -10.91 -6.26 -5.28
N GLN A 157 -10.67 -4.99 -4.98
CA GLN A 157 -10.47 -3.95 -5.97
C GLN A 157 -9.27 -4.24 -6.88
N HIS A 158 -9.34 -3.72 -8.10
CA HIS A 158 -8.28 -3.72 -9.09
C HIS A 158 -8.21 -2.35 -9.76
N GLY A 159 -7.00 -1.93 -10.08
CA GLY A 159 -6.81 -0.67 -10.79
C GLY A 159 -6.99 0.54 -9.87
N VAL A 160 -5.93 1.30 -9.72
CA VAL A 160 -5.94 2.66 -9.19
C VAL A 160 -5.23 3.53 -10.20
N ASN A 161 -5.85 4.66 -10.58
CA ASN A 161 -5.29 5.60 -11.54
C ASN A 161 -5.65 7.01 -11.14
N TRP A 162 -4.70 7.94 -11.27
CA TRP A 162 -5.04 9.36 -11.24
C TRP A 162 -5.79 9.77 -12.51
N ILE A 163 -6.69 10.70 -12.36
CA ILE A 163 -7.32 11.39 -13.50
C ILE A 163 -6.32 12.43 -14.00
N ASP A 164 -5.94 12.31 -15.28
CA ASP A 164 -4.97 13.21 -15.93
C ASP A 164 -5.48 14.67 -16.02
N ASP A 165 -4.53 15.60 -16.11
CA ASP A 165 -4.73 17.08 -16.14
C ASP A 165 -5.74 17.60 -17.18
N SER A 166 -6.09 16.84 -18.19
CA SER A 166 -6.99 17.26 -19.26
C SER A 166 -8.44 16.83 -19.06
N TYR A 167 -8.75 16.12 -17.99
CA TYR A 167 -10.08 15.57 -17.74
C TYR A 167 -10.77 16.21 -16.53
N ILE A 168 -12.10 16.14 -16.52
CA ILE A 168 -12.89 16.52 -15.33
C ILE A 168 -12.51 15.56 -14.19
N GLY A 169 -12.25 16.12 -13.01
CA GLY A 169 -11.76 15.36 -11.85
C GLY A 169 -10.23 15.21 -11.78
N GLU A 170 -9.49 16.00 -12.57
CA GLU A 170 -8.02 16.08 -12.52
C GLU A 170 -7.50 16.02 -11.10
N GLY A 171 -6.53 15.11 -10.87
CA GLY A 171 -5.92 14.88 -9.55
C GLY A 171 -6.72 13.96 -8.60
N ASN A 172 -7.94 13.57 -8.95
CA ASN A 172 -8.69 12.54 -8.25
C ASN A 172 -8.17 11.14 -8.62
N LEU A 173 -8.46 10.15 -7.78
CA LEU A 173 -8.17 8.75 -8.06
C LEU A 173 -9.43 8.00 -8.52
N LEU A 174 -9.29 7.20 -9.57
CA LEU A 174 -10.29 6.22 -9.99
C LEU A 174 -9.87 4.83 -9.53
N ILE A 175 -10.82 4.07 -8.98
CA ILE A 175 -10.61 2.73 -8.47
C ILE A 175 -11.70 1.81 -9.01
N PHE A 176 -11.32 0.65 -9.56
CA PHE A 176 -12.27 -0.38 -9.96
C PHE A 176 -12.52 -1.33 -8.78
N ASN A 177 -13.68 -1.21 -8.14
CA ASN A 177 -14.08 -2.07 -7.03
C ASN A 177 -14.86 -3.29 -7.56
N ASN A 178 -14.29 -4.48 -7.40
CA ASN A 178 -14.86 -5.68 -8.03
C ASN A 178 -16.12 -6.18 -7.33
N ASN A 179 -16.21 -6.02 -6.02
CA ASN A 179 -17.26 -6.68 -5.24
C ASN A 179 -17.79 -5.83 -4.09
N PRO A 180 -18.31 -4.61 -4.37
CA PRO A 180 -18.72 -3.67 -3.34
C PRO A 180 -19.91 -4.14 -2.48
N SER A 181 -20.60 -5.20 -2.90
CA SER A 181 -21.82 -5.69 -2.21
C SER A 181 -21.55 -6.87 -1.27
N ASP A 182 -20.31 -7.37 -1.23
CA ASP A 182 -19.92 -8.43 -0.30
C ASP A 182 -18.88 -7.91 0.72
N PRO A 183 -19.32 -7.36 1.84
CA PRO A 183 -18.41 -6.88 2.88
C PRO A 183 -17.56 -8.01 3.51
N THR A 184 -17.97 -9.27 3.34
CA THR A 184 -17.25 -10.41 3.91
C THR A 184 -16.14 -10.91 3.00
N GLY A 185 -16.14 -10.53 1.71
CA GLY A 185 -15.18 -11.00 0.70
C GLY A 185 -15.28 -12.50 0.39
N GLN A 186 -16.37 -13.16 0.81
CA GLN A 186 -16.51 -14.61 0.68
C GLN A 186 -17.39 -15.06 -0.49
N ASP A 187 -18.27 -14.19 -0.95
CA ASP A 187 -19.19 -14.51 -2.06
C ASP A 187 -19.04 -13.55 -3.25
N HIS A 188 -18.05 -13.82 -4.07
CA HIS A 188 -17.77 -13.07 -5.31
C HIS A 188 -18.91 -13.08 -6.33
N SER A 189 -20.01 -13.80 -6.06
CA SER A 189 -21.18 -13.87 -6.95
C SER A 189 -22.24 -12.80 -6.66
N LEU A 190 -22.16 -12.10 -5.54
CA LEU A 190 -23.22 -11.21 -5.06
C LEU A 190 -23.10 -9.76 -5.53
N GLY A 191 -21.96 -9.35 -6.09
CA GLY A 191 -21.68 -7.94 -6.37
C GLY A 191 -21.72 -7.56 -7.84
N ASN A 192 -22.18 -6.35 -8.09
CA ASN A 192 -21.88 -5.65 -9.33
C ASN A 192 -20.59 -4.86 -9.11
N SER A 193 -19.62 -4.96 -10.02
CA SER A 193 -18.44 -4.09 -9.98
C SER A 193 -18.84 -2.62 -10.10
N SER A 194 -18.08 -1.75 -9.48
CA SER A 194 -18.26 -0.30 -9.55
C SER A 194 -16.94 0.41 -9.83
N ILE A 195 -17.05 1.62 -10.37
CA ILE A 195 -15.92 2.55 -10.43
C ILE A 195 -16.17 3.60 -9.37
N ILE A 196 -15.17 3.81 -8.52
CA ILE A 196 -15.20 4.80 -7.46
C ILE A 196 -14.21 5.91 -7.85
N GLU A 197 -14.65 7.15 -7.75
CA GLU A 197 -13.80 8.33 -7.83
C GLU A 197 -13.66 8.93 -6.44
N ILE A 198 -12.42 9.12 -5.97
CA ILE A 198 -12.14 9.78 -4.69
C ILE A 198 -11.25 10.99 -4.88
N ILE A 199 -11.40 11.97 -3.99
CA ILE A 199 -10.55 13.16 -3.88
C ILE A 199 -9.61 12.93 -2.69
N PRO A 200 -8.35 12.52 -2.92
CA PRO A 200 -7.42 12.36 -1.80
C PRO A 200 -7.25 13.70 -1.06
N PRO A 201 -7.32 13.73 0.29
CA PRO A 201 -7.27 14.97 1.07
C PRO A 201 -5.84 15.53 1.13
N LEU A 202 -5.35 16.06 0.02
CA LEU A 202 -4.00 16.59 -0.12
C LEU A 202 -3.82 17.83 0.78
N LEU A 203 -2.85 17.75 1.68
CA LEU A 203 -2.42 18.82 2.55
C LEU A 203 -1.21 19.57 1.99
N THR A 204 -0.79 20.64 2.66
CA THR A 204 0.46 21.33 2.33
C THR A 204 1.68 20.41 2.51
N GLY A 205 2.69 20.54 1.64
CA GLY A 205 3.91 19.72 1.71
C GLY A 205 3.73 18.31 1.13
N PHE A 206 2.81 18.14 0.18
CA PHE A 206 2.59 16.87 -0.54
C PHE A 206 2.20 15.69 0.37
N ASN A 207 1.56 15.97 1.49
CA ASN A 207 1.08 15.02 2.48
C ASN A 207 -0.44 14.90 2.43
N TYR A 208 -0.94 13.85 3.06
CA TYR A 208 -2.36 13.56 3.20
C TYR A 208 -2.72 13.37 4.67
N GLU A 209 -3.98 13.55 4.99
CA GLU A 209 -4.54 13.08 6.24
C GLU A 209 -4.94 11.61 6.06
N ILE A 210 -4.52 10.75 6.97
CA ILE A 210 -4.97 9.34 7.04
C ILE A 210 -5.99 9.29 8.17
N ASP A 211 -7.25 9.34 7.79
CA ASP A 211 -8.38 9.34 8.73
C ASP A 211 -9.04 7.95 8.79
N GLU A 212 -9.79 7.71 9.87
CA GLU A 212 -10.55 6.48 10.10
C GLU A 212 -11.87 6.43 9.32
N THR A 213 -12.31 7.55 8.77
CA THR A 213 -13.63 7.71 8.12
C THR A 213 -13.59 8.01 6.64
N ASN A 214 -12.45 7.87 5.98
CA ASN A 214 -12.31 8.13 4.54
C ASN A 214 -12.41 6.88 3.70
#